data_9dfc37309f309f9817b7e55c8e8a36c7
#
_entry.id   9dfc37309f309f9817b7e55c8e8a36c7
#
_cell.length_a   1.000
_cell.length_b   1.000
_cell.length_c   1.000
_cell.angle_alpha   90.00
_cell.angle_beta   90.00
_cell.angle_gamma   90.00
#
_symmetry.space_group_name_H-M   'P 1'
#
loop_
_entity.id
_entity.type
_entity.pdbx_description
1 polymer ?
#
loop_
_entity_poly.entity_id
_entity_poly.type
_entity_poly.pdbx_seq_one_letter_code
_entity_poly.pdbx_strand_id
1 'polypeptide(L)'
;MHTQWLKIKLETALVLTRHSVTEGAHETLDYIPGSTLLGAAAAEYRTLGHDVFWSGRVRFGNGLPWDGELGWPMPLCFYAGKGDDASAKRGNFLRLEESQPKNPQQERSGYLTVSRRRIKVNKSFQLKTAIDRERLGTSKESQLFGYESIQSGQEFVAQLEADATIPGDTFARIITQLCDKCTCLGRSRSAEYGQVSISRMAAPAECATDHLWSTDKIAIYCASDLALTDSTGSPTLTPSPEHFGLAGTATFDPKRSALRVRNYWPWNSHLGGAELSRNVITAGSVLVFKTEGGTPPPPSGSFGAHRQSGLGRVLFNPAFVLAREVQFQDSRMENTTTASPPLPIDPLISLVRRRHEAAATGQHAVQKSHNDLVPKIQNCLKLRKAWNEPCPTPSQWSGLRAIAASGPGWKNDLRKHLGGGIRRQQWKSETEGHNLLEILDQIQDPATLHHVAALMGRETRMNDAQALKD
;
A
#
# COMPACT_ATOMS: atom_id res chain seq x y z
N MET A 1 -28.35 -21.16 1.25
CA MET A 1 -27.24 -20.24 1.03
C MET A 1 -26.06 -20.71 1.87
N HIS A 2 -24.87 -20.82 1.28
CA HIS A 2 -23.64 -21.19 2.01
C HIS A 2 -22.85 -19.93 2.29
N THR A 3 -22.26 -19.82 3.49
CA THR A 3 -21.44 -18.66 3.88
C THR A 3 -20.23 -19.14 4.65
N GLN A 4 -19.05 -18.60 4.33
CA GLN A 4 -17.81 -18.84 5.07
C GLN A 4 -17.02 -17.54 5.19
N TRP A 5 -16.54 -17.25 6.38
CA TRP A 5 -15.59 -16.19 6.62
C TRP A 5 -14.17 -16.71 6.60
N LEU A 6 -13.28 -15.97 5.97
CA LEU A 6 -11.87 -16.29 5.82
C LEU A 6 -11.02 -15.18 6.43
N LYS A 7 -10.06 -15.57 7.25
CA LYS A 7 -9.03 -14.70 7.77
C LYS A 7 -7.77 -14.86 6.91
N ILE A 8 -7.25 -13.75 6.44
CA ILE A 8 -6.10 -13.67 5.55
C ILE A 8 -5.01 -12.90 6.28
N LYS A 9 -3.93 -13.58 6.64
CA LYS A 9 -2.75 -12.98 7.25
C LYS A 9 -1.66 -12.78 6.19
N LEU A 10 -1.07 -11.59 6.16
CA LEU A 10 0.03 -11.28 5.25
C LEU A 10 1.36 -11.71 5.87
N GLU A 11 1.96 -12.77 5.34
CA GLU A 11 3.28 -13.24 5.79
C GLU A 11 4.41 -12.39 5.19
N THR A 12 4.23 -11.91 3.96
CA THR A 12 5.10 -10.91 3.33
C THR A 12 4.29 -9.70 2.87
N ALA A 13 4.96 -8.62 2.47
CA ALA A 13 4.30 -7.44 1.93
C ALA A 13 3.45 -7.80 0.70
N LEU A 14 2.31 -7.13 0.53
CA LEU A 14 1.34 -7.43 -0.53
C LEU A 14 1.16 -6.23 -1.47
N VAL A 15 1.31 -6.46 -2.78
CA VAL A 15 1.08 -5.45 -3.81
C VAL A 15 -0.23 -5.75 -4.54
N LEU A 16 -1.19 -4.84 -4.42
CA LEU A 16 -2.49 -4.88 -5.08
C LEU A 16 -2.68 -3.61 -5.90
N THR A 17 -2.27 -3.65 -7.15
CA THR A 17 -2.21 -2.47 -8.02
C THR A 17 -3.58 -1.79 -8.16
N ARG A 18 -3.65 -0.51 -7.83
CA ARG A 18 -4.86 0.31 -7.94
C ARG A 18 -5.17 0.70 -9.37
N HIS A 19 -4.14 1.02 -10.14
CA HIS A 19 -4.22 1.37 -11.56
C HIS A 19 -3.14 0.62 -12.32
N SER A 20 -3.43 0.17 -13.54
CA SER A 20 -2.40 -0.36 -14.43
C SER A 20 -1.57 0.80 -14.98
N VAL A 21 -0.47 1.10 -14.31
CA VAL A 21 0.51 2.09 -14.76
C VAL A 21 1.66 1.34 -15.41
N THR A 22 2.05 1.75 -16.60
CA THR A 22 3.19 1.19 -17.33
C THR A 22 4.51 1.80 -16.88
N GLU A 23 4.47 3.04 -16.37
CA GLU A 23 5.64 3.80 -15.90
C GLU A 23 5.33 4.52 -14.58
N GLY A 24 6.32 4.63 -13.69
CA GLY A 24 6.24 5.37 -12.45
C GLY A 24 5.94 4.56 -11.19
N ALA A 25 5.32 5.20 -10.21
CA ALA A 25 5.02 4.59 -8.90
C ALA A 25 3.70 3.81 -8.96
N HIS A 26 3.75 2.53 -8.57
CA HIS A 26 2.56 1.70 -8.42
C HIS A 26 1.93 1.92 -7.05
N GLU A 27 0.75 2.55 -7.02
CA GLU A 27 -0.06 2.64 -5.81
C GLU A 27 -0.75 1.32 -5.51
N THR A 28 -0.77 0.90 -4.25
CA THR A 28 -1.51 -0.28 -3.80
C THR A 28 -2.86 0.09 -3.21
N LEU A 29 -3.84 -0.80 -3.37
CA LEU A 29 -5.08 -0.74 -2.62
C LEU A 29 -4.80 -0.94 -1.12
N ASP A 30 -5.75 -0.60 -0.28
CA ASP A 30 -5.71 -0.79 1.17
C ASP A 30 -6.68 -1.89 1.66
N TYR A 31 -7.16 -2.71 0.73
CA TYR A 31 -7.99 -3.89 0.95
C TYR A 31 -7.65 -4.96 -0.09
N ILE A 32 -8.04 -6.20 0.13
CA ILE A 32 -7.87 -7.30 -0.81
C ILE A 32 -9.15 -7.40 -1.66
N PRO A 33 -9.13 -7.07 -2.96
CA PRO A 33 -10.30 -7.21 -3.82
C PRO A 33 -10.82 -8.65 -3.87
N GLY A 34 -12.13 -8.83 -3.87
CA GLY A 34 -12.74 -10.15 -4.07
C GLY A 34 -12.32 -10.81 -5.39
N SER A 35 -12.05 -10.02 -6.42
CA SER A 35 -11.47 -10.51 -7.68
C SER A 35 -10.10 -11.18 -7.52
N THR A 36 -9.31 -10.80 -6.52
CA THR A 36 -8.03 -11.45 -6.19
C THR A 36 -8.26 -12.84 -5.61
N LEU A 37 -9.26 -13.00 -4.73
CA LEU A 37 -9.65 -14.29 -4.17
C LEU A 37 -10.30 -15.19 -5.22
N LEU A 38 -11.16 -14.61 -6.09
CA LEU A 38 -11.73 -15.30 -7.25
C LEU A 38 -10.62 -15.83 -8.15
N GLY A 39 -9.61 -15.02 -8.46
CA GLY A 39 -8.46 -15.42 -9.27
C GLY A 39 -7.64 -16.54 -8.63
N ALA A 40 -7.50 -16.56 -7.30
CA ALA A 40 -6.83 -17.63 -6.57
C ALA A 40 -7.64 -18.94 -6.61
N ALA A 41 -8.98 -18.86 -6.48
CA ALA A 41 -9.86 -20.01 -6.61
C ALA A 41 -9.90 -20.56 -8.05
N ALA A 42 -9.71 -19.68 -9.06
CA ALA A 42 -9.71 -20.04 -10.48
C ALA A 42 -8.51 -20.93 -10.90
N ALA A 43 -7.55 -21.18 -10.02
CA ALA A 43 -6.55 -22.23 -10.24
C ALA A 43 -7.20 -23.61 -10.46
N GLU A 44 -8.39 -23.85 -9.91
CA GLU A 44 -9.20 -25.06 -10.15
C GLU A 44 -10.41 -24.81 -11.09
N TYR A 45 -10.33 -23.85 -11.98
CA TYR A 45 -11.42 -23.46 -12.88
C TYR A 45 -12.05 -24.65 -13.63
N ARG A 46 -11.23 -25.56 -14.17
CA ARG A 46 -11.70 -26.72 -14.92
C ARG A 46 -12.55 -27.68 -14.08
N THR A 47 -12.26 -27.79 -12.79
CA THR A 47 -12.94 -28.69 -11.86
C THR A 47 -14.19 -28.02 -11.26
N LEU A 48 -14.11 -26.72 -10.95
CA LEU A 48 -15.19 -25.98 -10.33
C LEU A 48 -16.27 -25.53 -11.33
N GLY A 49 -15.90 -25.34 -12.59
CA GLY A 49 -16.81 -24.98 -13.67
C GLY A 49 -17.08 -23.49 -13.82
N HIS A 50 -17.54 -23.09 -14.98
CA HIS A 50 -17.78 -21.70 -15.37
C HIS A 50 -18.78 -20.99 -14.45
N ASP A 51 -19.80 -21.69 -13.98
CA ASP A 51 -20.91 -21.11 -13.20
C ASP A 51 -20.43 -20.49 -11.85
N VAL A 52 -19.38 -21.07 -11.24
CA VAL A 52 -18.77 -20.54 -10.02
C VAL A 52 -18.19 -19.14 -10.22
N PHE A 53 -17.61 -18.86 -11.38
CA PHE A 53 -16.80 -17.66 -11.59
C PHE A 53 -17.54 -16.52 -12.31
N TRP A 54 -18.63 -16.81 -13.03
CA TRP A 54 -19.28 -15.83 -13.90
C TRP A 54 -20.75 -15.54 -13.54
N SER A 55 -21.45 -16.50 -12.96
CA SER A 55 -22.90 -16.39 -12.73
C SER A 55 -23.28 -15.38 -11.64
N GLY A 56 -22.35 -14.99 -10.78
CA GLY A 56 -22.63 -14.21 -9.56
C GLY A 56 -23.31 -15.03 -8.45
N ARG A 57 -23.47 -16.35 -8.64
CA ARG A 57 -24.01 -17.27 -7.62
C ARG A 57 -23.01 -17.57 -6.51
N VAL A 58 -21.71 -17.51 -6.82
CA VAL A 58 -20.63 -17.49 -5.82
C VAL A 58 -20.07 -16.07 -5.75
N ARG A 59 -20.00 -15.51 -4.56
CA ARG A 59 -19.56 -14.15 -4.31
C ARG A 59 -18.29 -14.16 -3.44
N PHE A 60 -17.21 -13.68 -4.01
CA PHE A 60 -15.94 -13.52 -3.33
C PHE A 60 -15.88 -12.11 -2.77
N GLY A 61 -16.24 -11.94 -1.49
CA GLY A 61 -16.21 -10.63 -0.85
C GLY A 61 -14.81 -10.05 -0.76
N ASN A 62 -14.73 -8.73 -0.58
CA ASN A 62 -13.44 -8.06 -0.37
C ASN A 62 -12.85 -8.46 0.99
N GLY A 63 -11.55 -8.66 1.05
CA GLY A 63 -10.80 -8.77 2.31
C GLY A 63 -10.62 -7.38 2.91
N LEU A 64 -11.37 -7.10 3.96
CA LEU A 64 -11.32 -5.84 4.70
C LEU A 64 -10.37 -5.95 5.90
N PRO A 65 -9.74 -4.86 6.36
CA PRO A 65 -8.82 -4.87 7.49
C PRO A 65 -9.47 -5.44 8.75
N TRP A 66 -8.69 -6.22 9.49
CA TRP A 66 -9.10 -6.85 10.74
C TRP A 66 -8.14 -6.47 11.87
N ASP A 67 -8.70 -5.87 12.93
CA ASP A 67 -7.97 -5.51 14.15
C ASP A 67 -8.79 -5.93 15.40
N GLY A 68 -9.08 -7.26 15.48
CA GLY A 68 -10.03 -7.79 16.45
C GLY A 68 -11.51 -7.53 16.10
N GLU A 69 -11.76 -6.53 15.26
CA GLU A 69 -13.06 -6.22 14.64
C GLU A 69 -12.90 -5.96 13.14
N LEU A 70 -13.99 -6.15 12.39
CA LEU A 70 -14.00 -5.87 10.96
C LEU A 70 -14.02 -4.35 10.69
N GLY A 71 -13.05 -3.88 9.92
CA GLY A 71 -13.01 -2.49 9.45
C GLY A 71 -13.87 -2.30 8.21
N TRP A 72 -14.95 -1.56 8.33
CA TRP A 72 -15.78 -1.15 7.20
C TRP A 72 -15.20 0.09 6.52
N PRO A 73 -15.24 0.23 5.19
CA PRO A 73 -14.82 1.45 4.50
C PRO A 73 -15.40 2.70 5.15
N MET A 74 -14.60 3.75 5.29
CA MET A 74 -15.04 4.98 5.97
C MET A 74 -16.34 5.51 5.36
N PRO A 75 -17.45 5.63 6.15
CA PRO A 75 -18.69 6.18 5.64
C PRO A 75 -18.53 7.64 5.23
N LEU A 76 -18.89 7.95 3.99
CA LEU A 76 -18.75 9.29 3.41
C LEU A 76 -19.74 10.33 3.98
N CYS A 77 -20.64 9.90 4.88
CA CYS A 77 -21.56 10.81 5.57
C CYS A 77 -20.93 11.54 6.75
N PHE A 78 -19.72 11.17 7.18
CA PHE A 78 -19.04 11.84 8.29
C PHE A 78 -18.17 13.00 7.84
N TYR A 79 -18.20 14.07 8.61
CA TYR A 79 -17.49 15.33 8.36
C TYR A 79 -16.77 15.84 9.59
N ALA A 80 -15.56 16.34 9.38
CA ALA A 80 -14.79 17.12 10.35
C ALA A 80 -14.92 18.61 10.05
N GLY A 81 -14.71 19.47 11.03
CA GLY A 81 -14.42 20.89 10.81
C GLY A 81 -13.01 21.07 10.25
N LYS A 82 -12.78 22.11 9.47
CA LYS A 82 -11.43 22.44 8.98
C LYS A 82 -10.53 22.80 10.18
N GLY A 83 -9.47 22.00 10.38
CA GLY A 83 -8.52 22.18 11.49
C GLY A 83 -8.85 21.36 12.73
N ASP A 84 -9.93 20.59 12.73
CA ASP A 84 -10.21 19.64 13.81
C ASP A 84 -9.12 18.55 13.85
N ASP A 85 -8.72 18.19 15.04
CA ASP A 85 -7.81 17.07 15.27
C ASP A 85 -8.52 15.69 15.10
N ALA A 86 -7.74 14.61 15.19
CA ALA A 86 -8.27 13.26 15.04
C ALA A 86 -9.28 12.89 16.14
N SER A 87 -9.21 13.51 17.32
CA SER A 87 -10.06 13.24 18.48
C SER A 87 -11.36 14.04 18.48
N ALA A 88 -11.50 15.05 17.61
CA ALA A 88 -12.70 15.86 17.54
C ALA A 88 -13.93 15.05 17.11
N LYS A 89 -15.08 15.46 17.57
CA LYS A 89 -16.36 14.86 17.15
C LYS A 89 -16.62 15.15 15.68
N ARG A 90 -17.12 14.14 14.96
CA ARG A 90 -17.53 14.23 13.56
C ARG A 90 -19.05 14.40 13.46
N GLY A 91 -19.46 15.36 12.63
CA GLY A 91 -20.86 15.50 12.26
C GLY A 91 -21.28 14.44 11.24
N ASN A 92 -22.58 14.15 11.20
CA ASN A 92 -23.17 13.20 10.25
C ASN A 92 -24.14 13.90 9.30
N PHE A 93 -23.81 13.86 8.00
CA PHE A 93 -24.62 14.47 6.95
C PHE A 93 -26.06 13.90 6.86
N LEU A 94 -26.28 12.68 7.29
CA LEU A 94 -27.61 12.08 7.29
C LEU A 94 -28.56 12.74 8.31
N ARG A 95 -28.02 13.52 9.25
CA ARG A 95 -28.75 14.20 10.35
C ARG A 95 -28.58 15.72 10.30
N LEU A 96 -28.66 16.29 9.11
CA LEU A 96 -28.37 17.70 8.80
C LEU A 96 -29.18 18.76 9.55
N GLU A 97 -30.26 18.40 10.24
CA GLU A 97 -31.11 19.33 10.98
C GLU A 97 -30.42 19.90 12.22
N GLU A 98 -29.21 19.44 12.54
CA GLU A 98 -28.48 19.76 13.74
C GLU A 98 -27.06 20.23 13.38
N SER A 99 -26.76 21.49 13.67
CA SER A 99 -25.50 22.23 13.54
C SER A 99 -24.38 21.56 12.68
N GLN A 100 -24.14 22.13 11.51
CA GLN A 100 -22.99 21.73 10.67
C GLN A 100 -21.71 22.38 11.21
N PRO A 101 -20.56 21.66 11.19
CA PRO A 101 -19.26 22.27 11.46
C PRO A 101 -18.96 23.36 10.42
N LYS A 102 -18.26 24.41 10.84
CA LYS A 102 -17.79 25.46 9.92
C LYS A 102 -16.79 24.84 8.94
N ASN A 103 -17.00 25.08 7.64
CA ASN A 103 -16.17 24.53 6.55
C ASN A 103 -16.00 22.99 6.65
N PRO A 104 -17.07 22.21 6.48
CA PRO A 104 -17.03 20.76 6.66
C PRO A 104 -16.11 20.09 5.66
N GLN A 105 -15.24 19.22 6.14
CA GLN A 105 -14.38 18.35 5.34
C GLN A 105 -14.84 16.90 5.50
N GLN A 106 -15.18 16.27 4.38
CA GLN A 106 -15.64 14.89 4.37
C GLN A 106 -14.52 13.92 4.76
N GLU A 107 -14.79 13.00 5.68
CA GLU A 107 -13.91 11.87 5.97
C GLU A 107 -13.90 10.89 4.79
N ARG A 108 -12.71 10.54 4.29
CA ARG A 108 -12.58 9.81 3.00
C ARG A 108 -11.63 8.64 3.04
N SER A 109 -10.90 8.44 4.13
CA SER A 109 -9.82 7.46 4.19
C SER A 109 -9.87 6.60 5.43
N GLY A 110 -9.39 5.36 5.29
CA GLY A 110 -9.35 4.38 6.35
C GLY A 110 -10.65 3.59 6.48
N TYR A 111 -10.76 2.89 7.59
CA TYR A 111 -11.85 1.97 7.90
C TYR A 111 -12.40 2.27 9.28
N LEU A 112 -13.68 2.04 9.48
CA LEU A 112 -14.36 2.25 10.74
C LEU A 112 -14.94 0.92 11.24
N THR A 113 -14.64 0.55 12.49
CA THR A 113 -15.25 -0.61 13.13
C THR A 113 -16.64 -0.24 13.69
N VAL A 114 -17.41 -1.27 14.04
CA VAL A 114 -18.72 -1.06 14.72
C VAL A 114 -18.54 -0.35 16.07
N SER A 115 -17.44 -0.60 16.78
CA SER A 115 -17.07 0.09 18.02
C SER A 115 -16.49 1.51 17.80
N ARG A 116 -16.48 2.01 16.55
CA ARG A 116 -16.00 3.35 16.16
C ARG A 116 -14.49 3.54 16.25
N ARG A 117 -13.72 2.46 16.21
CA ARG A 117 -12.27 2.54 16.02
C ARG A 117 -11.96 2.78 14.55
N ARG A 118 -11.09 3.76 14.29
CA ARG A 118 -10.61 4.06 12.94
C ARG A 118 -9.34 3.27 12.67
N ILE A 119 -9.39 2.37 11.69
CA ILE A 119 -8.25 1.55 11.27
C ILE A 119 -7.63 2.17 10.02
N LYS A 120 -6.30 2.28 10.02
CA LYS A 120 -5.50 2.63 8.85
C LYS A 120 -4.58 1.45 8.51
N VAL A 121 -4.61 1.04 7.25
CA VAL A 121 -3.72 0.01 6.73
C VAL A 121 -2.31 0.57 6.59
N ASN A 122 -1.32 -0.11 7.16
CA ASN A 122 0.08 0.29 7.08
C ASN A 122 0.63 -0.09 5.70
N LYS A 123 1.20 0.89 5.03
CA LYS A 123 1.82 0.73 3.72
C LYS A 123 3.30 1.08 3.77
N SER A 124 4.08 0.52 2.87
CA SER A 124 5.48 0.85 2.64
C SER A 124 5.70 1.12 1.16
N PHE A 125 6.68 1.97 0.88
CA PHE A 125 7.08 2.30 -0.47
C PHE A 125 8.54 1.89 -0.69
N GLN A 126 8.80 1.15 -1.76
CA GLN A 126 10.13 0.72 -2.14
C GLN A 126 10.44 1.11 -3.58
N LEU A 127 11.60 1.73 -3.78
CA LEU A 127 12.13 2.01 -5.11
C LEU A 127 12.96 0.81 -5.58
N LYS A 128 12.69 0.36 -6.81
CA LYS A 128 13.41 -0.72 -7.48
C LYS A 128 13.97 -0.25 -8.80
N THR A 129 15.16 -0.71 -9.13
CA THR A 129 15.80 -0.48 -10.41
C THR A 129 15.81 -1.77 -11.22
N ALA A 130 15.47 -1.70 -12.49
CA ALA A 130 15.70 -2.83 -13.38
C ALA A 130 17.20 -2.94 -13.68
N ILE A 131 17.74 -4.14 -13.49
CA ILE A 131 19.14 -4.45 -13.81
C ILE A 131 19.20 -4.94 -15.24
N ASP A 132 20.05 -4.32 -16.06
CA ASP A 132 20.34 -4.80 -17.40
C ASP A 132 21.26 -6.03 -17.31
N ARG A 133 20.72 -7.21 -17.63
CA ARG A 133 21.47 -8.48 -17.60
C ARG A 133 22.57 -8.53 -18.67
N GLU A 134 22.41 -7.81 -19.77
CA GLU A 134 23.38 -7.79 -20.87
C GLU A 134 24.57 -6.87 -20.57
N ARG A 135 24.39 -5.85 -19.71
CA ARG A 135 25.43 -4.87 -19.34
C ARG A 135 26.00 -5.08 -17.94
N LEU A 136 26.03 -6.32 -17.44
CA LEU A 136 26.73 -6.71 -16.20
C LEU A 136 26.47 -5.77 -14.99
N GLY A 137 25.22 -5.42 -14.73
CA GLY A 137 24.83 -4.75 -13.50
C GLY A 137 24.73 -3.23 -13.56
N THR A 138 24.76 -2.62 -14.73
CA THR A 138 24.35 -1.21 -14.89
C THR A 138 22.83 -1.12 -14.92
N SER A 139 22.25 -0.15 -14.20
CA SER A 139 20.81 0.13 -14.31
C SER A 139 20.51 0.59 -15.74
N LYS A 140 19.45 0.03 -16.34
CA LYS A 140 18.91 0.61 -17.58
C LYS A 140 18.51 2.06 -17.30
N GLU A 141 18.96 2.97 -18.13
CA GLU A 141 18.53 4.38 -18.08
C GLU A 141 16.99 4.43 -18.09
N SER A 142 16.42 5.17 -17.15
CA SER A 142 14.96 5.43 -17.01
C SER A 142 14.09 4.31 -16.46
N GLN A 143 14.60 3.20 -15.93
CA GLN A 143 13.76 2.16 -15.32
C GLN A 143 13.83 2.13 -13.80
N LEU A 144 13.58 3.30 -13.18
CA LEU A 144 13.27 3.39 -11.76
C LEU A 144 11.76 3.25 -11.58
N PHE A 145 11.31 2.24 -10.84
CA PHE A 145 9.91 2.08 -10.51
C PHE A 145 9.71 1.88 -9.02
N GLY A 146 8.66 2.50 -8.50
CA GLY A 146 8.28 2.39 -7.11
C GLY A 146 7.14 1.41 -6.93
N TYR A 147 7.23 0.58 -5.90
CA TYR A 147 6.12 -0.24 -5.42
C TYR A 147 5.65 0.25 -4.06
N GLU A 148 4.41 0.72 -3.99
CA GLU A 148 3.70 0.80 -2.72
C GLU A 148 3.13 -0.58 -2.42
N SER A 149 3.27 -1.06 -1.18
CA SER A 149 2.79 -2.36 -0.73
C SER A 149 2.14 -2.26 0.64
N ILE A 150 1.17 -3.13 0.92
CA ILE A 150 0.66 -3.35 2.28
C ILE A 150 1.74 -4.09 3.06
N GLN A 151 2.08 -3.60 4.25
CA GLN A 151 3.10 -4.23 5.09
C GLN A 151 2.68 -5.61 5.58
N SER A 152 3.64 -6.50 5.78
CA SER A 152 3.44 -7.84 6.36
C SER A 152 2.91 -7.79 7.79
N GLY A 153 2.35 -8.88 8.28
CA GLY A 153 1.83 -9.05 9.62
C GLY A 153 0.39 -8.54 9.81
N GLN A 154 -0.16 -7.81 8.85
CA GLN A 154 -1.55 -7.33 8.91
C GLN A 154 -2.54 -8.43 8.53
N GLU A 155 -3.73 -8.36 9.12
CA GLU A 155 -4.80 -9.34 8.92
C GLU A 155 -5.99 -8.70 8.20
N PHE A 156 -6.61 -9.48 7.33
CA PHE A 156 -7.81 -9.09 6.58
C PHE A 156 -8.85 -10.19 6.69
N VAL A 157 -10.12 -9.81 6.61
CA VAL A 157 -11.23 -10.77 6.67
C VAL A 157 -12.12 -10.59 5.46
N ALA A 158 -12.42 -11.71 4.78
CA ALA A 158 -13.29 -11.78 3.62
C ALA A 158 -14.46 -12.73 3.87
N GLN A 159 -15.63 -12.36 3.36
CA GLN A 159 -16.79 -13.24 3.34
C GLN A 159 -16.94 -13.87 1.96
N LEU A 160 -17.10 -15.19 1.91
CA LEU A 160 -17.51 -15.92 0.73
C LEU A 160 -18.95 -16.39 0.91
N GLU A 161 -19.73 -16.22 -0.12
CA GLU A 161 -21.14 -16.64 -0.16
C GLU A 161 -21.43 -17.46 -1.42
N ALA A 162 -22.30 -18.45 -1.30
CA ALA A 162 -22.83 -19.14 -2.45
C ALA A 162 -24.34 -19.35 -2.31
N ASP A 163 -25.06 -19.20 -3.42
CA ASP A 163 -26.49 -19.47 -3.47
C ASP A 163 -26.77 -20.97 -3.21
N ALA A 164 -27.95 -21.27 -2.73
CA ALA A 164 -28.35 -22.65 -2.42
C ALA A 164 -28.30 -23.61 -3.65
N THR A 165 -28.29 -23.05 -4.86
CA THR A 165 -28.14 -23.79 -6.12
C THR A 165 -26.72 -24.31 -6.37
N ILE A 166 -25.73 -23.78 -5.67
CA ILE A 166 -24.34 -24.28 -5.73
C ILE A 166 -24.22 -25.46 -4.76
N PRO A 167 -23.79 -26.64 -5.22
CA PRO A 167 -23.59 -27.79 -4.33
C PRO A 167 -22.63 -27.50 -3.18
N GLY A 168 -22.96 -27.98 -1.98
CA GLY A 168 -22.12 -27.78 -0.78
C GLY A 168 -20.69 -28.29 -0.99
N ASP A 169 -20.49 -29.40 -1.69
CA ASP A 169 -19.16 -29.95 -2.00
C ASP A 169 -18.36 -29.01 -2.92
N THR A 170 -19.02 -28.36 -3.88
CA THR A 170 -18.38 -27.34 -4.72
C THR A 170 -17.92 -26.16 -3.91
N PHE A 171 -18.77 -25.67 -3.01
CA PHE A 171 -18.40 -24.58 -2.08
C PHE A 171 -17.26 -24.99 -1.14
N ALA A 172 -17.31 -26.19 -0.58
CA ALA A 172 -16.24 -26.73 0.27
C ALA A 172 -14.89 -26.82 -0.48
N ARG A 173 -14.91 -27.21 -1.76
CA ARG A 173 -13.71 -27.24 -2.62
C ARG A 173 -13.12 -25.86 -2.85
N ILE A 174 -13.95 -24.82 -3.05
CA ILE A 174 -13.48 -23.44 -3.16
C ILE A 174 -12.75 -23.03 -1.90
N ILE A 175 -13.33 -23.33 -0.73
CA ILE A 175 -12.72 -23.01 0.56
C ILE A 175 -11.39 -23.75 0.75
N THR A 176 -11.35 -25.06 0.42
CA THR A 176 -10.12 -25.87 0.46
C THR A 176 -9.04 -25.31 -0.46
N GLN A 177 -9.41 -24.90 -1.69
CA GLN A 177 -8.47 -24.28 -2.62
C GLN A 177 -7.86 -22.99 -2.05
N LEU A 178 -8.66 -22.16 -1.39
CA LEU A 178 -8.17 -20.91 -0.81
C LEU A 178 -7.38 -21.12 0.48
N CYS A 179 -7.84 -21.99 1.39
CA CYS A 179 -7.19 -22.17 2.70
C CYS A 179 -5.95 -23.06 2.64
N ASP A 180 -5.99 -24.12 1.85
CA ASP A 180 -4.98 -25.18 1.93
C ASP A 180 -3.96 -25.11 0.77
N LYS A 181 -4.32 -24.49 -0.37
CA LYS A 181 -3.48 -24.46 -1.57
C LYS A 181 -3.03 -23.04 -1.96
N CYS A 182 -3.79 -22.00 -1.59
CA CYS A 182 -3.43 -20.63 -1.94
C CYS A 182 -2.39 -20.09 -0.95
N THR A 183 -1.16 -19.97 -1.38
CA THR A 183 -0.05 -19.43 -0.58
C THR A 183 0.34 -18.02 -0.96
N CYS A 184 -0.15 -17.51 -2.10
CA CYS A 184 0.24 -16.21 -2.62
C CYS A 184 -0.91 -15.46 -3.28
N LEU A 185 -1.03 -14.16 -2.99
CA LEU A 185 -1.98 -13.23 -3.60
C LEU A 185 -1.25 -12.02 -4.23
N GLY A 186 -1.96 -11.29 -5.08
CA GLY A 186 -1.48 -10.02 -5.66
C GLY A 186 -0.44 -10.16 -6.76
N ARG A 187 0.38 -9.11 -6.93
CA ARG A 187 1.41 -8.98 -7.98
C ARG A 187 2.79 -9.37 -7.45
N SER A 188 3.71 -9.72 -8.36
CA SER A 188 5.13 -10.06 -8.06
C SER A 188 5.31 -11.22 -7.07
N ARG A 189 4.40 -12.20 -7.11
CA ARG A 189 4.32 -13.36 -6.21
C ARG A 189 5.55 -14.28 -6.23
N SER A 190 6.30 -14.27 -7.31
CA SER A 190 7.49 -15.14 -7.48
C SER A 190 8.77 -14.56 -6.89
N ALA A 191 8.78 -13.29 -6.45
CA ALA A 191 9.99 -12.62 -5.97
C ALA A 191 9.95 -12.41 -4.44
N GLU A 192 9.20 -11.43 -3.96
CA GLU A 192 9.28 -10.98 -2.55
C GLU A 192 7.91 -10.80 -1.91
N TYR A 193 6.86 -10.71 -2.73
CA TYR A 193 5.57 -10.22 -2.29
C TYR A 193 4.51 -11.30 -2.29
N GLY A 194 3.49 -11.07 -1.49
CA GLY A 194 2.20 -11.71 -1.63
C GLY A 194 2.04 -13.04 -0.93
N GLN A 195 3.00 -13.50 -0.12
CA GLN A 195 2.79 -14.69 0.70
C GLN A 195 1.72 -14.42 1.75
N VAL A 196 0.74 -15.30 1.82
CA VAL A 196 -0.38 -15.22 2.74
C VAL A 196 -0.67 -16.57 3.37
N SER A 197 -1.25 -16.54 4.57
CA SER A 197 -1.93 -17.68 5.16
C SER A 197 -3.42 -17.37 5.24
N ILE A 198 -4.25 -18.27 4.74
CA ILE A 198 -5.70 -18.13 4.72
C ILE A 198 -6.31 -19.22 5.60
N SER A 199 -7.13 -18.84 6.55
CA SER A 199 -7.80 -19.78 7.47
C SER A 199 -9.29 -19.49 7.58
N ARG A 200 -10.07 -20.51 7.89
CA ARG A 200 -11.48 -20.37 8.21
C ARG A 200 -11.64 -19.67 9.55
N MET A 201 -12.63 -18.82 9.66
CA MET A 201 -12.99 -18.19 10.94
C MET A 201 -14.51 -18.17 11.12
N ALA A 202 -14.93 -17.96 12.37
CA ALA A 202 -16.33 -17.69 12.70
C ALA A 202 -16.76 -16.34 12.12
N ALA A 203 -18.05 -16.13 11.95
CA ALA A 203 -18.58 -14.84 11.52
C ALA A 203 -18.15 -13.75 12.51
N PRO A 204 -17.66 -12.58 12.02
CA PRO A 204 -17.49 -11.40 12.86
C PRO A 204 -18.81 -11.00 13.53
N ALA A 205 -18.70 -10.18 14.58
CA ALA A 205 -19.90 -9.60 15.20
C ALA A 205 -20.76 -8.92 14.14
N GLU A 206 -22.04 -9.22 14.14
CA GLU A 206 -22.99 -8.64 13.20
C GLU A 206 -23.10 -7.12 13.39
N CYS A 207 -23.20 -6.42 12.27
CA CYS A 207 -23.51 -5.00 12.30
C CYS A 207 -25.00 -4.82 12.63
N ALA A 208 -25.30 -4.25 13.79
CA ALA A 208 -26.66 -3.96 14.18
C ALA A 208 -27.37 -3.02 13.19
N THR A 209 -28.60 -3.33 12.84
CA THR A 209 -29.46 -2.47 12.04
C THR A 209 -30.26 -1.53 12.97
N ASP A 210 -30.22 -0.23 12.70
CA ASP A 210 -31.01 0.75 13.39
C ASP A 210 -32.34 0.92 12.68
N HIS A 211 -33.39 0.25 13.20
CA HIS A 211 -34.77 0.31 12.65
C HIS A 211 -35.50 1.60 13.03
N LEU A 212 -34.99 2.36 14.01
CA LEU A 212 -35.67 3.50 14.59
C LEU A 212 -35.14 4.86 14.13
N TRP A 213 -34.09 4.88 13.26
CA TRP A 213 -33.49 6.15 12.85
C TRP A 213 -34.46 7.05 12.06
N SER A 214 -35.36 6.45 11.28
CA SER A 214 -36.41 7.14 10.53
C SER A 214 -37.53 6.16 10.12
N THR A 215 -38.77 6.63 10.10
CA THR A 215 -39.92 5.88 9.63
C THR A 215 -40.19 6.04 8.13
N ASP A 216 -39.61 7.09 7.52
CA ASP A 216 -39.82 7.50 6.14
C ASP A 216 -38.58 7.44 5.26
N LYS A 217 -37.49 6.86 5.77
CA LYS A 217 -36.22 6.81 5.04
C LYS A 217 -35.47 5.50 5.28
N ILE A 218 -34.78 5.04 4.25
CA ILE A 218 -33.85 3.93 4.31
C ILE A 218 -32.46 4.43 3.87
N ALA A 219 -31.45 4.16 4.69
CA ALA A 219 -30.06 4.41 4.34
C ALA A 219 -29.41 3.10 3.86
N ILE A 220 -28.76 3.15 2.71
CA ILE A 220 -28.02 2.04 2.13
C ILE A 220 -26.54 2.40 2.14
N TYR A 221 -25.77 1.71 2.97
CA TYR A 221 -24.34 1.88 3.04
C TYR A 221 -23.63 0.89 2.12
N CYS A 222 -22.80 1.40 1.21
CA CYS A 222 -22.01 0.60 0.29
C CYS A 222 -20.73 0.07 1.00
N ALA A 223 -20.77 -1.17 1.46
CA ALA A 223 -19.62 -1.83 2.09
C ALA A 223 -18.54 -2.25 1.07
N SER A 224 -18.90 -2.33 -0.20
CA SER A 224 -17.99 -2.46 -1.34
C SER A 224 -18.44 -1.55 -2.47
N ASP A 225 -17.59 -1.42 -3.51
CA ASP A 225 -18.00 -0.72 -4.72
C ASP A 225 -19.26 -1.33 -5.33
N LEU A 226 -20.15 -0.49 -5.82
CA LEU A 226 -21.44 -0.86 -6.34
C LEU A 226 -21.52 -0.53 -7.84
N ALA A 227 -21.68 -1.54 -8.67
CA ALA A 227 -21.90 -1.42 -10.11
C ALA A 227 -23.39 -1.63 -10.40
N LEU A 228 -24.05 -0.59 -10.88
CA LEU A 228 -25.47 -0.64 -11.23
C LEU A 228 -25.66 -0.69 -12.74
N THR A 229 -26.77 -1.30 -13.18
CA THR A 229 -27.20 -1.32 -14.58
C THR A 229 -28.62 -0.84 -14.66
N ASP A 230 -28.93 -0.07 -15.70
CA ASP A 230 -30.31 0.33 -15.99
C ASP A 230 -31.14 -0.82 -16.57
N SER A 231 -32.40 -0.56 -16.93
CA SER A 231 -33.31 -1.53 -17.51
C SER A 231 -32.87 -2.11 -18.85
N THR A 232 -31.93 -1.44 -19.55
CA THR A 232 -31.32 -1.90 -20.79
C THR A 232 -30.08 -2.75 -20.58
N GLY A 233 -29.59 -2.88 -19.32
CA GLY A 233 -28.33 -3.54 -18.97
C GLY A 233 -27.12 -2.64 -19.10
N SER A 234 -27.28 -1.36 -19.45
CA SER A 234 -26.19 -0.39 -19.53
C SER A 234 -25.74 0.09 -18.14
N PRO A 235 -24.42 0.33 -17.93
CA PRO A 235 -23.93 0.83 -16.65
C PRO A 235 -24.54 2.19 -16.28
N THR A 236 -25.07 2.31 -15.06
CA THR A 236 -25.63 3.55 -14.52
C THR A 236 -25.00 3.93 -13.19
N LEU A 237 -24.92 5.23 -12.91
CA LEU A 237 -24.50 5.80 -11.62
C LEU A 237 -25.69 6.41 -10.86
N THR A 238 -26.89 6.31 -11.41
CA THR A 238 -28.12 6.79 -10.77
C THR A 238 -28.81 5.64 -10.06
N PRO A 239 -28.82 5.63 -8.72
CA PRO A 239 -29.53 4.60 -7.96
C PRO A 239 -31.05 4.69 -8.14
N SER A 240 -31.71 3.56 -8.32
CA SER A 240 -33.16 3.43 -8.30
C SER A 240 -33.60 2.43 -7.22
N PRO A 241 -34.83 2.51 -6.73
CA PRO A 241 -35.36 1.58 -5.73
C PRO A 241 -35.28 0.11 -6.16
N GLU A 242 -35.50 -0.15 -7.44
CA GLU A 242 -35.52 -1.51 -8.02
C GLU A 242 -34.17 -2.20 -7.90
N HIS A 243 -33.06 -1.45 -7.96
CA HIS A 243 -31.71 -1.99 -7.77
C HIS A 243 -31.54 -2.70 -6.42
N PHE A 244 -32.32 -2.31 -5.42
CA PHE A 244 -32.21 -2.78 -4.04
C PHE A 244 -33.43 -3.57 -3.57
N GLY A 245 -34.37 -3.88 -4.47
CA GLY A 245 -35.62 -4.56 -4.12
C GLY A 245 -36.51 -3.75 -3.20
N LEU A 246 -36.44 -2.42 -3.22
CA LEU A 246 -37.34 -1.54 -2.47
C LEU A 246 -38.70 -1.46 -3.17
N ALA A 247 -39.74 -1.38 -2.39
CA ALA A 247 -41.11 -1.26 -2.94
C ALA A 247 -41.29 0.01 -3.78
N GLY A 248 -42.23 -0.01 -4.74
CA GLY A 248 -42.40 0.96 -5.80
C GLY A 248 -42.72 2.41 -5.41
N THR A 249 -42.88 2.73 -4.13
CA THR A 249 -43.07 4.08 -3.59
C THR A 249 -41.78 4.74 -3.09
N ALA A 250 -40.66 3.99 -3.07
CA ALA A 250 -39.40 4.55 -2.64
C ALA A 250 -38.81 5.49 -3.69
N THR A 251 -38.22 6.62 -3.28
CA THR A 251 -37.57 7.59 -4.16
C THR A 251 -36.16 7.93 -3.67
N PHE A 252 -35.19 7.96 -4.58
CA PHE A 252 -33.84 8.34 -4.25
C PHE A 252 -33.75 9.80 -3.82
N ASP A 253 -33.11 10.09 -2.68
CA ASP A 253 -32.86 11.44 -2.17
C ASP A 253 -31.37 11.82 -2.33
N PRO A 254 -30.99 12.45 -3.44
CA PRO A 254 -29.59 12.83 -3.69
C PRO A 254 -29.10 13.91 -2.70
N LYS A 255 -29.99 14.74 -2.15
CA LYS A 255 -29.61 15.80 -1.20
C LYS A 255 -29.17 15.27 0.15
N ARG A 256 -29.66 14.10 0.55
CA ARG A 256 -29.29 13.43 1.80
C ARG A 256 -28.31 12.28 1.59
N SER A 257 -27.93 11.99 0.35
CA SER A 257 -26.98 10.95 0.01
C SER A 257 -25.55 11.48 -0.04
N ALA A 258 -24.61 10.72 0.49
CA ALA A 258 -23.18 10.99 0.42
C ALA A 258 -22.53 9.95 -0.47
N LEU A 259 -22.36 10.23 -1.75
CA LEU A 259 -21.83 9.27 -2.71
C LEU A 259 -20.61 9.81 -3.47
N ARG A 260 -19.74 8.92 -3.87
CA ARG A 260 -18.63 9.16 -4.79
C ARG A 260 -18.63 8.09 -5.86
N VAL A 261 -18.09 8.43 -7.00
CA VAL A 261 -17.98 7.52 -8.14
C VAL A 261 -16.53 7.39 -8.57
N ARG A 262 -16.19 6.25 -9.16
CA ARG A 262 -14.91 6.04 -9.82
C ARG A 262 -15.09 5.18 -11.06
N ASN A 263 -14.14 5.32 -11.98
CA ASN A 263 -13.97 4.44 -13.10
C ASN A 263 -12.64 3.68 -12.93
N TYR A 264 -12.60 2.40 -13.26
CA TYR A 264 -11.38 1.60 -13.25
C TYR A 264 -11.46 0.45 -14.25
N TRP A 265 -10.29 -0.06 -14.63
CA TRP A 265 -10.11 -1.20 -15.51
C TRP A 265 -9.62 -2.39 -14.70
N PRO A 266 -10.43 -3.45 -14.51
CA PRO A 266 -9.96 -4.67 -13.87
C PRO A 266 -8.87 -5.32 -14.70
N TRP A 267 -7.87 -5.88 -14.03
CA TRP A 267 -6.84 -6.66 -14.69
C TRP A 267 -7.24 -8.14 -14.76
N ASN A 268 -7.19 -8.74 -15.96
CA ASN A 268 -7.41 -10.15 -16.15
C ASN A 268 -6.07 -10.85 -16.45
N SER A 269 -5.60 -11.64 -15.48
CA SER A 269 -4.30 -12.31 -15.60
C SER A 269 -4.28 -13.39 -16.69
N HIS A 270 -5.44 -13.99 -17.01
CA HIS A 270 -5.55 -15.00 -18.06
C HIS A 270 -5.45 -14.39 -19.46
N LEU A 271 -6.06 -13.23 -19.64
CA LEU A 271 -5.98 -12.47 -20.89
C LEU A 271 -4.70 -11.64 -21.00
N GLY A 272 -3.94 -11.50 -19.91
CA GLY A 272 -2.74 -10.66 -19.86
C GLY A 272 -3.01 -9.16 -20.09
N GLY A 273 -4.23 -8.69 -19.84
CA GLY A 273 -4.68 -7.35 -20.15
C GLY A 273 -5.77 -6.81 -19.22
N ALA A 274 -6.13 -5.55 -19.44
CA ALA A 274 -7.25 -4.92 -18.77
C ALA A 274 -8.58 -5.35 -19.41
N GLU A 275 -9.59 -5.59 -18.57
CA GLU A 275 -10.98 -5.78 -19.01
C GLU A 275 -11.64 -4.42 -19.32
N LEU A 276 -12.90 -4.47 -19.74
CA LEU A 276 -13.72 -3.28 -19.94
C LEU A 276 -13.81 -2.45 -18.65
N SER A 277 -13.80 -1.14 -18.83
CA SER A 277 -13.91 -0.21 -17.71
C SER A 277 -15.21 -0.39 -16.94
N ARG A 278 -15.14 -0.21 -15.64
CA ARG A 278 -16.29 -0.29 -14.74
C ARG A 278 -16.53 1.05 -14.08
N ASN A 279 -17.74 1.58 -14.26
CA ASN A 279 -18.24 2.74 -13.55
C ASN A 279 -18.93 2.26 -12.28
N VAL A 280 -18.47 2.72 -11.11
CA VAL A 280 -19.00 2.25 -9.84
C VAL A 280 -19.21 3.41 -8.86
N ILE A 281 -20.22 3.24 -8.00
CA ILE A 281 -20.36 4.02 -6.77
C ILE A 281 -19.38 3.41 -5.76
N THR A 282 -18.51 4.24 -5.17
CA THR A 282 -17.41 3.72 -4.34
C THR A 282 -17.88 3.21 -2.99
N ALA A 283 -17.16 2.26 -2.46
CA ALA A 283 -17.30 1.83 -1.05
C ALA A 283 -17.25 3.03 -0.10
N GLY A 284 -18.00 2.96 1.00
CA GLY A 284 -18.19 4.07 1.93
C GLY A 284 -19.34 5.02 1.55
N SER A 285 -19.84 4.97 0.33
CA SER A 285 -21.01 5.77 -0.08
C SER A 285 -22.26 5.38 0.71
N VAL A 286 -23.09 6.38 1.01
CA VAL A 286 -24.37 6.18 1.68
C VAL A 286 -25.47 6.78 0.83
N LEU A 287 -26.38 5.94 0.40
CA LEU A 287 -27.54 6.30 -0.43
C LEU A 287 -28.78 6.38 0.46
N VAL A 288 -29.57 7.41 0.31
CA VAL A 288 -30.81 7.58 1.08
C VAL A 288 -32.01 7.51 0.14
N PHE A 289 -32.98 6.70 0.52
CA PHE A 289 -34.26 6.60 -0.16
C PHE A 289 -35.37 7.04 0.79
N LYS A 290 -36.29 7.87 0.31
CA LYS A 290 -37.52 8.17 0.99
C LYS A 290 -38.52 7.05 0.70
N THR A 291 -39.22 6.60 1.72
CA THR A 291 -40.24 5.54 1.63
C THR A 291 -41.59 6.04 2.18
N GLU A 292 -42.65 5.54 1.66
CA GLU A 292 -43.99 5.77 2.25
C GLU A 292 -44.24 4.73 3.35
N GLY A 293 -44.38 5.24 4.57
CA GLY A 293 -44.98 4.52 5.70
C GLY A 293 -44.36 3.18 6.12
N GLY A 294 -43.21 3.22 6.84
CA GLY A 294 -42.83 2.09 7.72
C GLY A 294 -42.43 0.77 7.04
N THR A 295 -42.11 0.78 5.74
CA THR A 295 -41.62 -0.41 5.05
C THR A 295 -40.25 -0.84 5.62
N PRO A 296 -40.13 -2.07 6.16
CA PRO A 296 -38.87 -2.54 6.68
C PRO A 296 -37.84 -2.66 5.53
N PRO A 297 -36.55 -2.31 5.77
CA PRO A 297 -35.55 -2.49 4.78
C PRO A 297 -35.35 -3.97 4.42
N PRO A 298 -35.00 -4.29 3.17
CA PRO A 298 -34.60 -5.64 2.79
C PRO A 298 -33.39 -6.11 3.62
N PRO A 299 -33.11 -7.41 3.67
CA PRO A 299 -31.91 -7.92 4.32
C PRO A 299 -30.65 -7.41 3.59
N SER A 300 -29.61 -7.09 4.35
CA SER A 300 -28.30 -6.74 3.81
C SER A 300 -27.76 -7.86 2.91
N GLY A 301 -27.07 -7.48 1.83
CA GLY A 301 -26.64 -8.47 0.83
C GLY A 301 -25.79 -7.87 -0.29
N SER A 302 -25.71 -8.59 -1.40
CA SER A 302 -24.97 -8.17 -2.59
C SER A 302 -25.93 -7.86 -3.76
N PHE A 303 -25.82 -6.65 -4.28
CA PHE A 303 -26.70 -6.08 -5.31
C PHE A 303 -25.90 -5.61 -6.53
N GLY A 304 -26.57 -5.44 -7.67
CA GLY A 304 -25.97 -4.97 -8.91
C GLY A 304 -25.14 -6.01 -9.65
N ALA A 305 -24.24 -5.55 -10.51
CA ALA A 305 -23.39 -6.36 -11.36
C ALA A 305 -22.04 -6.70 -10.71
N HIS A 306 -21.33 -7.70 -11.27
CA HIS A 306 -19.99 -8.15 -10.86
C HIS A 306 -19.89 -8.61 -9.39
N ARG A 307 -20.97 -9.13 -8.82
CA ARG A 307 -21.01 -9.62 -7.44
C ARG A 307 -19.99 -10.71 -7.14
N GLN A 308 -19.69 -11.56 -8.12
CA GLN A 308 -18.65 -12.58 -8.01
C GLN A 308 -17.25 -11.99 -7.71
N SER A 309 -17.00 -10.76 -8.10
CA SER A 309 -15.71 -10.06 -7.90
C SER A 309 -15.64 -9.22 -6.62
N GLY A 310 -16.64 -9.35 -5.72
CA GLY A 310 -16.69 -8.63 -4.45
C GLY A 310 -17.37 -7.26 -4.52
N LEU A 311 -18.03 -6.94 -5.63
CA LEU A 311 -18.82 -5.71 -5.75
C LEU A 311 -20.24 -5.90 -5.21
N GLY A 312 -20.87 -4.78 -4.88
CA GLY A 312 -22.29 -4.71 -4.58
C GLY A 312 -22.71 -5.02 -3.15
N ARG A 313 -21.75 -5.27 -2.23
CA ARG A 313 -22.11 -5.50 -0.82
C ARG A 313 -22.67 -4.24 -0.20
N VAL A 314 -23.91 -4.31 0.31
CA VAL A 314 -24.57 -3.20 0.99
C VAL A 314 -25.14 -3.63 2.34
N LEU A 315 -25.21 -2.65 3.27
CA LEU A 315 -25.88 -2.78 4.55
C LEU A 315 -27.02 -1.77 4.61
N PHE A 316 -28.19 -2.23 5.04
CA PHE A 316 -29.35 -1.38 5.24
C PHE A 316 -29.41 -0.86 6.68
N ASN A 317 -29.55 0.44 6.83
CA ASN A 317 -29.66 1.13 8.12
C ASN A 317 -28.61 0.69 9.16
N PRO A 318 -27.31 0.59 8.83
CA PRO A 318 -26.33 0.13 9.80
C PRO A 318 -26.15 1.16 10.92
N ALA A 319 -26.30 0.74 12.16
CA ALA A 319 -26.30 1.62 13.34
C ALA A 319 -25.04 2.48 13.47
N PHE A 320 -23.85 1.94 13.09
CA PHE A 320 -22.60 2.69 13.17
C PHE A 320 -22.53 3.86 12.17
N VAL A 321 -23.24 3.78 11.04
CA VAL A 321 -23.34 4.85 10.02
C VAL A 321 -24.38 5.90 10.44
N LEU A 322 -25.44 5.47 11.13
CA LEU A 322 -26.57 6.33 11.49
C LEU A 322 -26.38 7.11 12.79
N ALA A 323 -25.25 6.91 13.47
CA ALA A 323 -24.94 7.64 14.69
C ALA A 323 -24.92 9.16 14.46
N ARG A 324 -25.47 9.94 15.40
CA ARG A 324 -25.61 11.41 15.31
C ARG A 324 -24.25 12.10 15.25
N GLU A 325 -23.40 11.74 16.18
CA GLU A 325 -22.02 12.20 16.29
C GLU A 325 -21.11 10.99 16.49
N VAL A 326 -19.95 11.04 15.91
CA VAL A 326 -18.95 9.97 16.05
C VAL A 326 -17.63 10.58 16.48
N GLN A 327 -17.06 10.07 17.53
CA GLN A 327 -15.68 10.31 17.91
C GLN A 327 -14.87 9.08 17.55
N PHE A 328 -13.87 9.26 16.70
CA PHE A 328 -13.03 8.14 16.28
C PHE A 328 -11.92 7.91 17.32
N GLN A 329 -11.67 6.64 17.59
CA GLN A 329 -10.47 6.20 18.29
C GLN A 329 -9.50 5.68 17.23
N ASP A 330 -8.42 6.43 16.99
CA ASP A 330 -7.42 5.99 16.02
C ASP A 330 -6.71 4.73 16.51
N SER A 331 -6.81 3.66 15.74
CA SER A 331 -6.05 2.42 15.90
C SER A 331 -5.15 2.23 14.69
N ARG A 332 -3.88 1.88 14.93
CA ARG A 332 -3.01 1.39 13.87
C ARG A 332 -3.02 -0.12 13.94
N MET A 333 -3.17 -0.78 12.80
CA MET A 333 -3.04 -2.23 12.74
C MET A 333 -1.68 -2.64 13.32
N GLU A 334 -1.71 -3.49 14.34
CA GLU A 334 -0.48 -4.06 14.86
C GLU A 334 0.09 -5.03 13.83
N ASN A 335 1.35 -4.81 13.49
CA ASN A 335 2.10 -5.79 12.71
C ASN A 335 2.43 -6.96 13.63
N THR A 336 1.55 -7.93 13.76
CA THR A 336 1.82 -9.17 14.47
C THR A 336 2.87 -9.97 13.70
N THR A 337 4.11 -9.58 13.85
CA THR A 337 5.24 -10.40 13.42
C THR A 337 5.30 -11.58 14.38
N THR A 338 4.51 -12.60 14.12
CA THR A 338 4.73 -13.89 14.75
C THR A 338 6.11 -14.35 14.28
N ALA A 339 7.08 -14.29 15.16
CA ALA A 339 8.35 -14.95 14.91
C ALA A 339 8.00 -16.41 14.57
N SER A 340 8.13 -16.77 13.30
CA SER A 340 8.03 -18.17 12.90
C SER A 340 8.99 -18.96 13.79
N PRO A 341 8.60 -20.11 14.33
CA PRO A 341 9.54 -20.96 15.05
C PRO A 341 10.74 -21.17 14.13
N PRO A 342 11.96 -21.05 14.64
CA PRO A 342 13.15 -21.18 13.82
C PRO A 342 13.09 -22.55 13.14
N LEU A 343 12.85 -22.56 11.84
CA LEU A 343 13.08 -23.74 11.02
C LEU A 343 14.52 -24.18 11.27
N PRO A 344 14.82 -25.49 11.34
CA PRO A 344 16.20 -25.96 11.39
C PRO A 344 16.92 -25.35 10.20
N ILE A 345 17.78 -24.37 10.47
CA ILE A 345 18.38 -23.55 9.44
C ILE A 345 19.46 -24.40 8.80
N ASP A 346 19.28 -24.76 7.54
CA ASP A 346 20.31 -25.32 6.69
C ASP A 346 21.60 -24.48 6.88
N PRO A 347 22.75 -25.10 7.16
CA PRO A 347 24.05 -24.40 7.30
C PRO A 347 24.34 -23.43 6.17
N LEU A 348 23.88 -23.72 4.95
CA LEU A 348 24.02 -22.86 3.78
C LEU A 348 23.19 -21.58 3.92
N ILE A 349 21.92 -21.70 4.38
CA ILE A 349 21.04 -20.56 4.62
C ILE A 349 21.61 -19.68 5.74
N SER A 350 22.14 -20.29 6.80
CA SER A 350 22.77 -19.53 7.89
C SER A 350 24.02 -18.75 7.42
N LEU A 351 24.81 -19.32 6.51
CA LEU A 351 25.96 -18.66 5.91
C LEU A 351 25.54 -17.48 5.03
N VAL A 352 24.53 -17.67 4.19
CA VAL A 352 23.97 -16.60 3.33
C VAL A 352 23.40 -15.48 4.19
N ARG A 353 22.64 -15.81 5.22
CA ARG A 353 22.06 -14.85 6.16
C ARG A 353 23.13 -14.02 6.87
N ARG A 354 24.18 -14.68 7.41
CA ARG A 354 25.32 -13.98 8.03
C ARG A 354 26.04 -13.05 7.05
N ARG A 355 26.19 -13.44 5.79
CA ARG A 355 26.75 -12.58 4.75
C ARG A 355 25.88 -11.38 4.47
N HIS A 356 24.56 -11.55 4.38
CA HIS A 356 23.61 -10.45 4.19
C HIS A 356 23.57 -9.51 5.39
N GLU A 357 23.55 -10.03 6.59
CA GLU A 357 23.58 -9.23 7.83
C GLU A 357 24.90 -8.46 7.96
N ALA A 358 26.02 -9.08 7.67
CA ALA A 358 27.33 -8.41 7.66
C ALA A 358 27.41 -7.33 6.57
N ALA A 359 26.87 -7.58 5.38
CA ALA A 359 26.80 -6.60 4.30
C ALA A 359 25.87 -5.42 4.64
N ALA A 360 24.71 -5.69 5.25
CA ALA A 360 23.78 -4.67 5.68
C ALA A 360 24.36 -3.80 6.80
N THR A 361 25.03 -4.39 7.78
CA THR A 361 25.70 -3.68 8.88
C THR A 361 26.86 -2.83 8.33
N GLY A 362 27.64 -3.38 7.41
CA GLY A 362 28.71 -2.65 6.71
C GLY A 362 28.17 -1.47 5.89
N GLN A 363 27.09 -1.65 5.16
CA GLN A 363 26.44 -0.56 4.40
C GLN A 363 25.91 0.54 5.31
N HIS A 364 25.30 0.21 6.45
CA HIS A 364 24.82 1.19 7.43
C HIS A 364 25.97 2.01 8.04
N ALA A 365 27.07 1.36 8.40
CA ALA A 365 28.26 2.04 8.93
C ALA A 365 28.88 2.98 7.88
N VAL A 366 29.03 2.51 6.63
CA VAL A 366 29.50 3.31 5.50
C VAL A 366 28.59 4.50 5.23
N GLN A 367 27.29 4.29 5.22
CA GLN A 367 26.30 5.36 4.98
C GLN A 367 26.32 6.43 6.08
N LYS A 368 26.44 6.01 7.34
CA LYS A 368 26.56 6.95 8.47
C LYS A 368 27.84 7.78 8.38
N SER A 369 28.99 7.11 8.19
CA SER A 369 30.28 7.78 8.04
C SER A 369 30.30 8.71 6.82
N HIS A 370 29.65 8.32 5.73
CA HIS A 370 29.48 9.14 4.53
C HIS A 370 28.66 10.40 4.83
N ASN A 371 27.53 10.29 5.51
CA ASN A 371 26.68 11.44 5.83
C ASN A 371 27.38 12.46 6.74
N ASP A 372 28.28 12.01 7.62
CA ASP A 372 29.03 12.88 8.51
C ASP A 372 30.24 13.54 7.84
N LEU A 373 30.90 12.84 6.92
CA LEU A 373 32.17 13.27 6.30
C LEU A 373 31.97 14.12 5.05
N VAL A 374 31.00 13.79 4.21
CA VAL A 374 30.78 14.48 2.93
C VAL A 374 30.52 15.98 3.10
N PRO A 375 29.65 16.42 4.03
CA PRO A 375 29.43 17.85 4.27
C PRO A 375 30.69 18.57 4.73
N LYS A 376 31.53 17.92 5.56
CA LYS A 376 32.79 18.50 6.04
C LYS A 376 33.77 18.70 4.90
N ILE A 377 33.91 17.70 4.02
CA ILE A 377 34.77 17.78 2.85
C ILE A 377 34.29 18.87 1.88
N GLN A 378 33.00 18.91 1.60
CA GLN A 378 32.40 19.93 0.73
C GLN A 378 32.59 21.33 1.28
N ASN A 379 32.43 21.53 2.59
CA ASN A 379 32.68 22.82 3.23
C ASN A 379 34.16 23.21 3.13
N CYS A 380 35.05 22.26 3.41
CA CYS A 380 36.49 22.48 3.25
C CYS A 380 36.87 22.88 1.81
N LEU A 381 36.30 22.21 0.79
CA LEU A 381 36.52 22.55 -0.61
C LEU A 381 35.98 23.93 -0.99
N LYS A 382 34.84 24.33 -0.44
CA LYS A 382 34.27 25.68 -0.63
C LYS A 382 35.18 26.76 -0.04
N LEU A 383 35.67 26.55 1.17
CA LEU A 383 36.62 27.47 1.81
C LEU A 383 37.91 27.61 1.01
N ARG A 384 38.48 26.49 0.59
CA ARG A 384 39.71 26.49 -0.24
C ARG A 384 39.53 27.24 -1.57
N LYS A 385 38.36 27.04 -2.25
CA LYS A 385 38.05 27.81 -3.48
C LYS A 385 37.92 29.31 -3.20
N ALA A 386 37.27 29.70 -2.13
CA ALA A 386 37.08 31.10 -1.74
C ALA A 386 38.41 31.81 -1.47
N TRP A 387 39.41 31.08 -0.99
CA TRP A 387 40.75 31.59 -0.69
C TRP A 387 41.80 31.32 -1.79
N ASN A 388 41.35 30.85 -2.96
CA ASN A 388 42.16 30.53 -4.12
C ASN A 388 43.25 29.48 -3.84
N GLU A 389 43.00 28.57 -2.89
CA GLU A 389 43.90 27.45 -2.57
C GLU A 389 43.72 26.28 -3.56
N PRO A 390 44.79 25.50 -3.83
CA PRO A 390 44.72 24.35 -4.71
C PRO A 390 43.73 23.29 -4.21
N CYS A 391 42.80 22.85 -5.07
CA CYS A 391 41.86 21.77 -4.78
C CYS A 391 42.20 20.48 -5.50
N PRO A 392 41.85 19.30 -4.94
CA PRO A 392 42.10 18.02 -5.62
C PRO A 392 41.34 17.88 -6.92
N THR A 393 42.00 17.34 -7.93
CA THR A 393 41.45 17.04 -9.25
C THR A 393 40.65 15.73 -9.25
N PRO A 394 39.75 15.49 -10.23
CA PRO A 394 39.01 14.20 -10.34
C PRO A 394 39.93 12.98 -10.41
N SER A 395 41.11 13.10 -11.02
CA SER A 395 42.10 12.00 -11.12
C SER A 395 42.70 11.68 -9.75
N GLN A 396 42.89 12.69 -8.88
CA GLN A 396 43.40 12.50 -7.53
C GLN A 396 42.41 11.82 -6.62
N TRP A 397 41.12 12.16 -6.72
CA TRP A 397 40.03 11.43 -6.07
C TRP A 397 39.98 9.97 -6.54
N SER A 398 40.20 9.70 -7.84
CA SER A 398 40.29 8.33 -8.36
C SER A 398 41.49 7.57 -7.79
N GLY A 399 42.62 8.24 -7.51
CA GLY A 399 43.75 7.66 -6.81
C GLY A 399 43.41 7.15 -5.41
N LEU A 400 42.62 7.90 -4.66
CA LEU A 400 42.13 7.46 -3.33
C LEU A 400 41.25 6.22 -3.40
N ARG A 401 40.47 6.04 -4.46
CA ARG A 401 39.68 4.82 -4.69
C ARG A 401 40.62 3.60 -4.92
N ALA A 402 41.69 3.76 -5.67
CA ALA A 402 42.64 2.70 -5.88
C ALA A 402 43.33 2.30 -4.56
N ILE A 403 43.71 3.28 -3.72
CA ILE A 403 44.25 3.03 -2.39
C ILE A 403 43.26 2.32 -1.48
N ALA A 404 41.97 2.69 -1.49
CA ALA A 404 40.95 2.02 -0.74
C ALA A 404 40.79 0.53 -1.15
N ALA A 405 41.15 0.17 -2.37
CA ALA A 405 41.11 -1.20 -2.88
C ALA A 405 42.40 -1.99 -2.68
N SER A 406 43.50 -1.37 -2.17
CA SER A 406 44.82 -1.99 -2.09
C SER A 406 45.02 -3.05 -0.99
N GLY A 407 43.99 -3.24 -0.12
CA GLY A 407 44.02 -4.27 0.92
C GLY A 407 44.52 -3.79 2.30
N PRO A 408 45.08 -4.64 3.16
CA PRO A 408 45.28 -4.33 4.60
C PRO A 408 46.17 -3.13 4.92
N GLY A 409 47.01 -2.68 4.00
CA GLY A 409 47.92 -1.54 4.18
C GLY A 409 47.36 -0.18 3.75
N TRP A 410 46.13 -0.11 3.29
CA TRP A 410 45.54 1.07 2.66
C TRP A 410 45.70 2.39 3.45
N LYS A 411 45.70 2.33 4.74
CA LYS A 411 45.79 3.54 5.58
C LYS A 411 47.20 4.16 5.55
N ASN A 412 48.23 3.33 5.49
CA ASN A 412 49.59 3.79 5.29
C ASN A 412 49.83 4.35 3.88
N ASP A 413 49.22 3.71 2.88
CA ASP A 413 49.29 4.16 1.49
C ASP A 413 48.52 5.47 1.31
N LEU A 414 47.39 5.64 2.01
CA LEU A 414 46.63 6.89 2.07
C LEU A 414 47.52 8.04 2.61
N ARG A 415 48.16 7.84 3.76
CA ARG A 415 49.01 8.84 4.37
C ARG A 415 50.22 9.20 3.49
N LYS A 416 50.86 8.22 2.85
CA LYS A 416 51.91 8.45 1.88
C LYS A 416 51.43 9.26 0.67
N HIS A 417 50.25 8.90 0.14
CA HIS A 417 49.67 9.59 -1.00
C HIS A 417 49.28 11.03 -0.71
N LEU A 418 48.71 11.31 0.46
CA LEU A 418 48.28 12.64 0.89
C LEU A 418 49.42 13.50 1.40
N GLY A 419 50.47 12.87 1.98
CA GLY A 419 51.58 13.57 2.63
C GLY A 419 52.82 13.80 1.74
N GLY A 420 52.92 13.16 0.56
CA GLY A 420 54.11 13.15 -0.26
C GLY A 420 54.04 13.99 -1.54
N GLY A 421 55.18 14.59 -1.94
CA GLY A 421 55.39 15.23 -3.23
C GLY A 421 54.66 16.55 -3.50
N ILE A 422 54.73 17.00 -4.76
CA ILE A 422 54.15 18.27 -5.26
C ILE A 422 52.62 18.37 -5.01
N ARG A 423 51.95 17.24 -4.83
CA ARG A 423 50.49 17.18 -4.64
C ARG A 423 50.01 17.45 -3.22
N ARG A 424 50.95 17.56 -2.24
CA ARG A 424 50.65 17.78 -0.83
C ARG A 424 49.78 19.03 -0.59
N GLN A 425 50.07 20.11 -1.33
CA GLN A 425 49.34 21.38 -1.19
C GLN A 425 47.86 21.30 -1.54
N GLN A 426 47.41 20.28 -2.31
CA GLN A 426 46.01 20.08 -2.66
C GLN A 426 45.20 19.39 -1.53
N TRP A 427 45.89 18.73 -0.61
CA TRP A 427 45.31 17.98 0.49
C TRP A 427 45.55 18.63 1.83
N LYS A 428 46.70 19.19 2.07
CA LYS A 428 47.13 19.82 3.32
C LYS A 428 47.06 21.35 3.20
N SER A 429 46.47 22.02 4.21
CA SER A 429 46.56 23.47 4.42
C SER A 429 46.94 23.71 5.87
N GLU A 430 47.62 24.82 6.13
CA GLU A 430 47.93 25.29 7.46
C GLU A 430 46.80 26.17 8.06
N THR A 431 45.86 26.54 7.20
CA THR A 431 44.67 27.32 7.59
C THR A 431 43.61 26.41 8.23
N GLU A 432 43.12 26.83 9.38
CA GLU A 432 42.06 26.10 10.11
C GLU A 432 40.82 25.91 9.24
N GLY A 433 40.25 24.69 9.20
CA GLY A 433 39.11 24.33 8.36
C GLY A 433 39.40 24.03 6.90
N HIS A 434 40.64 24.23 6.41
CA HIS A 434 41.06 24.00 5.01
C HIS A 434 41.84 22.68 4.80
N ASN A 435 42.08 21.90 5.86
CA ASN A 435 42.91 20.71 5.82
C ASN A 435 42.13 19.45 5.51
N LEU A 436 42.07 19.04 4.23
CA LEU A 436 41.41 17.81 3.79
C LEU A 436 42.10 16.55 4.32
N LEU A 437 43.41 16.58 4.58
CA LEU A 437 44.13 15.44 5.13
C LEU A 437 43.62 15.03 6.49
N GLU A 438 43.31 15.97 7.36
CA GLU A 438 42.75 15.69 8.71
C GLU A 438 41.37 15.03 8.62
N ILE A 439 40.55 15.48 7.68
CA ILE A 439 39.21 14.90 7.49
C ILE A 439 39.32 13.48 6.93
N LEU A 440 40.18 13.24 5.98
CA LEU A 440 40.39 11.92 5.34
C LEU A 440 41.11 10.92 6.26
N ASP A 441 41.99 11.38 7.15
CA ASP A 441 42.66 10.49 8.13
C ASP A 441 41.71 9.96 9.21
N GLN A 442 40.57 10.64 9.46
CA GLN A 442 39.52 10.16 10.35
C GLN A 442 38.79 8.92 9.85
N ILE A 443 38.88 8.60 8.55
CA ILE A 443 38.21 7.44 7.95
C ILE A 443 38.85 6.15 8.49
N GLN A 444 37.99 5.28 9.05
CA GLN A 444 38.44 4.05 9.71
C GLN A 444 38.33 2.79 8.80
N ASP A 445 37.54 2.86 7.74
CA ASP A 445 37.32 1.73 6.85
C ASP A 445 37.52 2.10 5.37
N PRO A 446 38.06 1.16 4.55
CA PRO A 446 38.35 1.42 3.14
C PRO A 446 37.12 1.59 2.27
N ALA A 447 35.95 1.01 2.67
CA ALA A 447 34.73 1.11 1.91
C ALA A 447 34.18 2.54 1.99
N THR A 448 34.25 3.19 3.15
CA THR A 448 33.92 4.62 3.34
C THR A 448 34.86 5.50 2.49
N LEU A 449 36.17 5.26 2.51
CA LEU A 449 37.10 6.02 1.69
C LEU A 449 36.79 5.88 0.19
N HIS A 450 36.52 4.66 -0.27
CA HIS A 450 36.17 4.41 -1.66
C HIS A 450 34.92 5.17 -2.08
N HIS A 451 33.88 5.17 -1.22
CA HIS A 451 32.61 5.81 -1.50
C HIS A 451 32.70 7.34 -1.51
N VAL A 452 33.37 7.92 -0.51
CA VAL A 452 33.60 9.37 -0.43
C VAL A 452 34.44 9.85 -1.63
N ALA A 453 35.51 9.15 -1.96
CA ALA A 453 36.35 9.50 -3.10
C ALA A 453 35.63 9.39 -4.45
N ALA A 454 34.71 8.42 -4.60
CA ALA A 454 33.85 8.30 -5.78
C ALA A 454 32.91 9.49 -5.95
N LEU A 455 32.28 9.91 -4.88
CA LEU A 455 31.34 11.03 -4.87
C LEU A 455 32.04 12.36 -5.17
N MET A 456 33.12 12.65 -4.43
CA MET A 456 33.88 13.88 -4.62
C MET A 456 34.50 13.98 -6.01
N GLY A 457 34.95 12.86 -6.56
CA GLY A 457 35.47 12.83 -7.93
C GLY A 457 34.42 13.11 -9.00
N ARG A 458 33.13 12.74 -8.76
CA ARG A 458 32.01 13.10 -9.64
C ARG A 458 31.65 14.57 -9.54
N GLU A 459 31.51 15.09 -8.32
CA GLU A 459 31.17 16.50 -8.08
C GLU A 459 32.23 17.44 -8.68
N THR A 460 33.52 17.10 -8.55
CA THR A 460 34.60 17.90 -9.13
C THR A 460 34.50 17.93 -10.66
N ARG A 461 34.22 16.79 -11.31
CA ARG A 461 33.99 16.75 -12.77
C ARG A 461 32.82 17.57 -13.25
N MET A 462 31.69 17.53 -12.50
CA MET A 462 30.52 18.31 -12.85
C MET A 462 30.76 19.81 -12.74
N ASN A 463 31.47 20.24 -11.69
CA ASN A 463 31.83 21.64 -11.49
C ASN A 463 32.81 22.13 -12.55
N ASP A 464 33.80 21.31 -12.96
CA ASP A 464 34.77 21.63 -14.03
C ASP A 464 34.06 21.71 -15.40
N ALA A 465 33.06 20.83 -15.65
CA ALA A 465 32.27 20.85 -16.88
C ALA A 465 31.30 22.05 -16.94
N GLN A 466 30.88 22.58 -15.82
CA GLN A 466 30.03 23.78 -15.73
C GLN A 466 30.86 25.05 -15.93
N ALA A 467 32.05 25.12 -15.34
CA ALA A 467 33.01 26.22 -15.50
C ALA A 467 33.58 26.34 -16.92
N LEU A 468 33.44 25.32 -17.76
CA LEU A 468 33.83 25.34 -19.19
C LEU A 468 32.66 25.78 -20.10
N LYS A 469 31.47 25.94 -19.57
CA LYS A 469 30.26 26.39 -20.30
C LYS A 469 29.90 27.86 -20.03
N ASP A 470 30.36 28.38 -18.89
CA ASP A 470 30.26 29.80 -18.49
C ASP A 470 31.55 30.55 -18.98
#